data_731211a9bb799cf0cdd164049c01a043
#
_entry.id   731211a9bb799cf0cdd164049c01a043
#
_cell.length_a   1.000
_cell.length_b   1.000
_cell.length_c   1.000
_cell.angle_alpha   90.00
_cell.angle_beta   90.00
_cell.angle_gamma   90.00
#
_symmetry.space_group_name_H-M   'P 1'
#
loop_
_entity.id
_entity.type
_entity.pdbx_description
1 polymer ?
#
loop_
_entity_poly.entity_id
_entity_poly.type
_entity_poly.pdbx_seq_one_letter_code
_entity_poly.pdbx_strand_id
1 'polypeptide(L)'
;ITGRIKDMIIRGGENIYPRELEEFLYHFPGVKDVQVAAVPSKKYGEEVGAFIILHDGVTATEEEVKDFCRGKIARHKIPKYIFFVDTFPMTGSGKIQKFKLKDLGLKLLQEQGITPA
;
A
#
# COMPACT_ATOMS: atom_id res chain seq x y z
N ILE A 1 2.22 12.10 18.34
CA ILE A 1 3.35 11.31 17.92
C ILE A 1 3.06 10.63 16.63
N THR A 2 3.95 10.78 15.80
CA THR A 2 3.68 10.46 14.44
C THR A 2 4.29 9.17 13.97
N GLY A 3 5.49 8.86 14.24
CA GLY A 3 6.10 7.64 13.76
C GLY A 3 5.76 6.46 14.66
N ARG A 4 5.22 5.41 14.09
CA ARG A 4 4.99 4.18 14.82
C ARG A 4 5.92 3.10 14.28
N ILE A 5 6.81 2.64 15.11
CA ILE A 5 7.77 1.60 14.72
C ILE A 5 7.04 0.34 14.24
N LYS A 6 5.93 0.00 14.89
CA LYS A 6 5.17 -1.17 14.52
C LYS A 6 4.50 -1.11 13.15
N ASP A 7 4.41 0.08 12.55
CA ASP A 7 3.86 0.22 11.21
C ASP A 7 4.93 0.03 10.12
N MET A 8 6.19 -0.09 10.52
CA MET A 8 7.28 -0.28 9.59
C MET A 8 7.18 -1.62 8.86
N ILE A 9 7.47 -1.59 7.57
CA ILE A 9 7.50 -2.80 6.75
C ILE A 9 8.95 -3.24 6.62
N ILE A 10 9.21 -4.51 6.92
CA ILE A 10 10.55 -5.08 6.78
C ILE A 10 10.56 -6.02 5.58
N ARG A 11 11.15 -5.53 4.48
CA ARG A 11 11.21 -6.27 3.23
C ARG A 11 12.63 -6.75 3.00
N GLY A 12 12.87 -8.04 3.28
CA GLY A 12 14.18 -8.64 3.06
C GLY A 12 15.29 -7.95 3.84
N GLY A 13 15.00 -7.48 5.06
CA GLY A 13 15.98 -6.79 5.89
C GLY A 13 16.02 -5.28 5.70
N GLU A 14 15.26 -4.75 4.75
CA GLU A 14 15.20 -3.30 4.52
C GLU A 14 13.96 -2.70 5.16
N ASN A 15 14.16 -1.60 5.89
CA ASN A 15 13.09 -0.93 6.61
C ASN A 15 12.38 0.06 5.70
N ILE A 16 11.08 -0.09 5.57
CA ILE A 16 10.24 0.79 4.74
C ILE A 16 9.18 1.39 5.64
N TYR A 17 9.06 2.71 5.59
CA TYR A 17 8.12 3.44 6.43
C TYR A 17 6.86 3.80 5.64
N PRO A 18 5.71 3.21 5.98
CA PRO A 18 4.47 3.42 5.21
C PRO A 18 4.11 4.89 5.04
N ARG A 19 4.32 5.70 6.07
CA ARG A 19 3.96 7.11 6.01
C ARG A 19 4.71 7.87 4.92
N GLU A 20 5.98 7.56 4.73
CA GLU A 20 6.79 8.17 3.68
C GLU A 20 6.20 7.90 2.31
N LEU A 21 5.79 6.65 2.08
CA LEU A 21 5.18 6.26 0.82
C LEU A 21 3.78 6.84 0.66
N GLU A 22 3.01 6.91 1.74
CA GLU A 22 1.68 7.50 1.70
C GLU A 22 1.76 8.96 1.29
N GLU A 23 2.65 9.72 1.89
CA GLU A 23 2.84 11.13 1.55
C GLU A 23 3.28 11.30 0.10
N PHE A 24 4.16 10.45 -0.38
CA PHE A 24 4.60 10.50 -1.76
C PHE A 24 3.45 10.18 -2.73
N LEU A 25 2.70 9.12 -2.46
CA LEU A 25 1.62 8.68 -3.34
C LEU A 25 0.45 9.65 -3.39
N TYR A 26 0.26 10.47 -2.36
CA TYR A 26 -0.77 11.52 -2.41
C TYR A 26 -0.53 12.52 -3.54
N HIS A 27 0.70 12.63 -4.05
CA HIS A 27 1.01 13.51 -5.18
C HIS A 27 0.61 12.90 -6.52
N PHE A 28 0.26 11.63 -6.56
CA PHE A 28 -0.21 11.01 -7.80
C PHE A 28 -1.57 11.60 -8.16
N PRO A 29 -1.74 12.08 -9.42
CA PRO A 29 -3.00 12.72 -9.82
C PRO A 29 -4.21 11.80 -9.63
N GLY A 30 -5.23 12.30 -8.97
CA GLY A 30 -6.48 11.57 -8.78
C GLY A 30 -6.58 10.77 -7.50
N VAL A 31 -5.53 10.72 -6.69
CA VAL A 31 -5.59 10.02 -5.40
C VAL A 31 -6.41 10.81 -4.40
N LYS A 32 -7.48 10.19 -3.90
CA LYS A 32 -8.29 10.76 -2.84
C LYS A 32 -7.71 10.41 -1.48
N ASP A 33 -7.30 9.15 -1.32
CA ASP A 33 -6.69 8.67 -0.08
C ASP A 33 -5.81 7.47 -0.39
N VAL A 34 -4.82 7.24 0.45
CA VAL A 34 -3.91 6.11 0.27
C VAL A 34 -3.44 5.60 1.62
N GLN A 35 -3.36 4.28 1.74
CA GLN A 35 -2.77 3.62 2.89
C GLN A 35 -1.76 2.61 2.40
N VAL A 36 -0.61 2.55 3.05
CA VAL A 36 0.44 1.57 2.73
C VAL A 36 0.56 0.61 3.89
N ALA A 37 0.58 -0.67 3.60
CA ALA A 37 0.66 -1.70 4.63
C ALA A 37 1.50 -2.87 4.14
N ALA A 38 1.96 -3.68 5.08
CA ALA A 38 2.70 -4.90 4.76
C ALA A 38 1.74 -5.97 4.26
N VAL A 39 2.18 -6.70 3.24
CA VAL A 39 1.50 -7.90 2.76
C VAL A 39 2.50 -9.04 2.96
N PRO A 40 2.07 -10.18 3.51
CA PRO A 40 2.99 -11.30 3.72
C PRO A 40 3.66 -11.73 2.42
N SER A 41 4.94 -12.06 2.51
CA SER A 41 5.72 -12.50 1.36
C SER A 41 6.58 -13.69 1.77
N LYS A 42 6.58 -14.73 0.97
CA LYS A 42 7.43 -15.90 1.22
C LYS A 42 8.89 -15.60 0.97
N LYS A 43 9.17 -14.71 0.03
CA LYS A 43 10.54 -14.38 -0.36
C LYS A 43 11.19 -13.38 0.59
N TYR A 44 10.47 -12.36 0.99
CA TYR A 44 11.04 -11.26 1.78
C TYR A 44 10.47 -11.16 3.19
N GLY A 45 9.53 -12.01 3.56
CA GLY A 45 8.81 -11.91 4.82
C GLY A 45 7.64 -10.95 4.71
N GLU A 46 7.89 -9.74 4.25
CA GLU A 46 6.87 -8.73 4.00
C GLU A 46 7.13 -8.04 2.68
N GLU A 47 6.07 -7.57 2.05
CA GLU A 47 6.15 -6.81 0.81
C GLU A 47 5.26 -5.58 0.93
N VAL A 48 5.53 -4.56 0.14
CA VAL A 48 4.79 -3.30 0.22
C VAL A 48 3.51 -3.40 -0.60
N GLY A 49 2.38 -3.10 0.06
CA GLY A 49 1.09 -3.01 -0.60
C GLY A 49 0.52 -1.61 -0.42
N ALA A 50 0.11 -0.98 -1.50
CA ALA A 50 -0.53 0.33 -1.48
C ALA A 50 -2.01 0.17 -1.78
N PHE A 51 -2.85 0.71 -0.89
CA PHE A 51 -4.30 0.68 -1.02
C PHE A 51 -4.74 2.09 -1.34
N ILE A 52 -5.28 2.29 -2.53
CA ILE A 52 -5.55 3.63 -3.06
C ILE A 52 -7.03 3.82 -3.32
N ILE A 53 -7.56 4.93 -2.83
CA ILE A 53 -8.90 5.40 -3.17
C ILE A 53 -8.74 6.55 -4.14
N LEU A 54 -9.36 6.44 -5.31
CA LEU A 54 -9.33 7.49 -6.31
C LEU A 54 -10.57 8.38 -6.20
N HIS A 55 -10.44 9.62 -6.65
CA HIS A 55 -11.61 10.52 -6.75
C HIS A 55 -12.60 9.97 -7.78
N ASP A 56 -13.86 10.33 -7.63
CA ASP A 56 -14.90 9.90 -8.55
C ASP A 56 -14.56 10.32 -9.98
N GLY A 57 -14.77 9.40 -10.91
CA GLY A 57 -14.49 9.64 -12.31
C GLY A 57 -13.03 9.50 -12.71
N VAL A 58 -12.15 9.25 -11.77
CA VAL A 58 -10.73 9.05 -12.04
C VAL A 58 -10.45 7.57 -12.21
N THR A 59 -9.67 7.22 -13.24
CA THR A 59 -9.20 5.85 -13.41
C THR A 59 -7.68 5.87 -13.49
N ALA A 60 -7.07 4.81 -12.97
CA ALA A 60 -5.64 4.64 -13.02
C ALA A 60 -5.31 3.15 -12.98
N THR A 61 -4.13 2.79 -13.46
CA THR A 61 -3.67 1.41 -13.45
C THR A 61 -2.50 1.25 -12.49
N GLU A 62 -2.25 0.01 -12.13
CA GLU A 62 -1.12 -0.34 -11.28
C GLU A 62 0.20 0.15 -11.90
N GLU A 63 0.36 -0.04 -13.21
CA GLU A 63 1.56 0.40 -13.91
C GLU A 63 1.76 1.90 -13.86
N GLU A 64 0.69 2.67 -13.99
CA GLU A 64 0.77 4.11 -13.92
C GLU A 64 1.30 4.58 -12.55
N VAL A 65 0.82 3.95 -11.48
CA VAL A 65 1.27 4.28 -10.13
C VAL A 65 2.73 3.90 -9.95
N LYS A 66 3.12 2.72 -10.42
CA LYS A 66 4.51 2.28 -10.31
C LYS A 66 5.45 3.16 -11.13
N ASP A 67 5.03 3.57 -12.32
CA ASP A 67 5.82 4.49 -13.15
C ASP A 67 6.03 5.83 -12.47
N PHE A 68 5.00 6.32 -11.77
CA PHE A 68 5.11 7.54 -11.00
C PHE A 68 6.19 7.42 -9.92
N CYS A 69 6.37 6.23 -9.36
CA CYS A 69 7.37 5.98 -8.33
C CYS A 69 8.78 5.83 -8.88
N ARG A 70 8.90 5.30 -10.10
CA ARG A 70 10.22 5.00 -10.68
C ARG A 70 11.07 6.24 -10.83
N GLY A 71 12.32 6.14 -10.36
CA GLY A 71 13.26 7.26 -10.43
C GLY A 71 13.06 8.35 -9.39
N LYS A 72 12.01 8.28 -8.58
CA LYS A 72 11.71 9.28 -7.56
C LYS A 72 11.94 8.76 -6.15
N ILE A 73 11.75 7.46 -5.93
CA ILE A 73 12.00 6.82 -4.64
C ILE A 73 12.86 5.59 -4.86
N ALA A 74 13.43 5.08 -3.78
CA ALA A 74 14.28 3.90 -3.86
C ALA A 74 13.49 2.72 -4.41
N ARG A 75 14.16 1.89 -5.18
CA ARG A 75 13.55 0.78 -5.89
C ARG A 75 12.82 -0.19 -4.96
N HIS A 76 13.42 -0.49 -3.82
CA HIS A 76 12.80 -1.41 -2.85
C HIS A 76 11.58 -0.82 -2.15
N LYS A 77 11.39 0.51 -2.24
CA LYS A 77 10.24 1.20 -1.64
C LYS A 77 9.05 1.27 -2.57
N ILE A 78 9.22 0.95 -3.86
CA ILE A 78 8.10 0.96 -4.80
C ILE A 78 7.16 -0.17 -4.43
N PRO A 79 5.86 0.13 -4.20
CA PRO A 79 4.91 -0.91 -3.82
C PRO A 79 4.84 -2.02 -4.87
N LYS A 80 4.95 -3.26 -4.43
CA LYS A 80 4.81 -4.40 -5.32
C LYS A 80 3.35 -4.59 -5.71
N TYR A 81 2.45 -4.37 -4.76
CA TYR A 81 1.01 -4.54 -4.97
C TYR A 81 0.32 -3.20 -4.87
N ILE A 82 -0.50 -2.89 -5.86
CA ILE A 82 -1.33 -1.68 -5.87
C ILE A 82 -2.77 -2.15 -5.93
N PHE A 83 -3.55 -1.80 -4.90
CA PHE A 83 -4.96 -2.15 -4.83
C PHE A 83 -5.78 -0.87 -4.89
N PHE A 84 -6.74 -0.83 -5.81
CA PHE A 84 -7.68 0.28 -5.88
C PHE A 84 -8.94 -0.14 -5.13
N VAL A 85 -9.27 0.58 -4.09
CA VAL A 85 -10.39 0.25 -3.20
C VAL A 85 -11.31 1.44 -3.04
N ASP A 86 -12.53 1.20 -2.59
CA ASP A 86 -13.49 2.27 -2.36
C ASP A 86 -13.43 2.80 -0.94
N THR A 87 -12.98 1.98 -0.01
CA THR A 87 -12.93 2.37 1.40
C THR A 87 -11.88 1.51 2.12
N PHE A 88 -11.48 1.97 3.30
CA PHE A 88 -10.56 1.23 4.15
C PHE A 88 -11.30 0.64 5.35
N PRO A 89 -10.79 -0.49 5.91
CA PRO A 89 -11.33 -1.00 7.17
C PRO A 89 -11.16 0.04 8.28
N MET A 90 -12.26 0.35 8.95
CA MET A 90 -12.25 1.35 10.01
C MET A 90 -12.93 0.83 11.26
N THR A 91 -12.55 1.41 12.41
CA THR A 91 -13.25 1.17 13.66
C THR A 91 -14.57 1.97 13.66
N GLY A 92 -15.41 1.70 14.64
CA GLY A 92 -16.65 2.48 14.81
C GLY A 92 -16.39 3.96 15.06
N SER A 93 -15.19 4.34 15.51
CA SER A 93 -14.81 5.74 15.72
C SER A 93 -14.17 6.37 14.49
N GLY A 94 -14.10 5.65 13.38
CA GLY A 94 -13.57 6.19 12.13
C GLY A 94 -12.07 6.08 11.95
N LYS A 95 -11.39 5.36 12.82
CA LYS A 95 -9.95 5.16 12.68
C LYS A 95 -9.65 4.00 11.73
N ILE A 96 -8.68 4.21 10.83
CA ILE A 96 -8.26 3.18 9.90
C ILE A 96 -7.50 2.09 10.64
N GLN A 97 -7.90 0.83 10.42
CA GLN A 97 -7.25 -0.31 11.04
C GLN A 97 -6.22 -0.91 10.07
N LYS A 98 -4.98 -0.42 10.14
CA LYS A 98 -3.93 -0.87 9.22
C LYS A 98 -3.68 -2.37 9.26
N PHE A 99 -3.83 -2.99 10.44
CA PHE A 99 -3.61 -4.43 10.54
C PHE A 99 -4.62 -5.23 9.71
N LYS A 100 -5.81 -4.67 9.48
CA LYS A 100 -6.81 -5.31 8.62
C LYS A 100 -6.52 -5.13 7.13
N LEU A 101 -5.70 -4.15 6.78
CA LEU A 101 -5.29 -3.98 5.40
C LEU A 101 -4.46 -5.17 4.91
N LYS A 102 -3.67 -5.77 5.78
CA LYS A 102 -2.92 -6.98 5.47
C LYS A 102 -3.87 -8.10 5.03
N ASP A 103 -4.93 -8.32 5.80
CA ASP A 103 -5.92 -9.35 5.47
C ASP A 103 -6.67 -9.00 4.19
N LEU A 104 -7.01 -7.73 4.02
CA LEU A 104 -7.67 -7.27 2.80
C LEU A 104 -6.77 -7.49 1.59
N GLY A 105 -5.48 -7.20 1.71
CA GLY A 105 -4.52 -7.44 0.64
C GLY A 105 -4.44 -8.91 0.24
N LEU A 106 -4.38 -9.80 1.22
CA LEU A 106 -4.36 -11.23 0.94
C LEU A 106 -5.63 -11.68 0.24
N LYS A 107 -6.77 -11.18 0.68
CA LYS A 107 -8.04 -11.50 0.05
C LYS A 107 -8.09 -11.04 -1.39
N LEU A 108 -7.66 -9.81 -1.65
CA LEU A 108 -7.64 -9.26 -3.00
C LEU A 108 -6.70 -10.03 -3.91
N LEU A 109 -5.55 -10.46 -3.41
CA LEU A 109 -4.63 -11.28 -4.18
C LEU A 109 -5.25 -12.63 -4.53
N GLN A 110 -5.96 -13.26 -3.59
CA GLN A 110 -6.64 -14.51 -3.85
C GLN A 110 -7.71 -14.36 -4.92
N GLU A 111 -8.47 -13.26 -4.87
CA GLU A 111 -9.50 -12.98 -5.87
C GLU A 111 -8.91 -12.78 -7.26
N GLN A 112 -7.70 -12.24 -7.33
CA GLN A 112 -6.99 -12.02 -8.58
C GLN A 112 -6.21 -13.25 -9.05
N GLY A 113 -6.18 -14.31 -8.23
CA GLY A 113 -5.41 -15.50 -8.55
C GLY A 113 -3.91 -15.35 -8.39
N ILE A 114 -3.48 -14.36 -7.62
CA ILE A 114 -2.06 -14.11 -7.38
C ILE A 114 -1.65 -14.75 -6.07
N THR A 115 -0.57 -15.51 -6.10
CA THR A 115 0.02 -16.09 -4.90
C THR A 115 1.08 -15.15 -4.35
N PRO A 116 1.04 -14.78 -3.05
CA PRO A 116 2.08 -13.93 -2.48
C PRO A 116 3.45 -14.59 -2.62
N ALA A 117 4.38 -13.83 -3.12
CA ALA A 117 5.73 -14.32 -3.35
C ALA A 117 6.58 -14.29 -2.09
#